data_9a63cdf1149432d086bfed7776f8e581
#
_entry.id   9a63cdf1149432d086bfed7776f8e581
#
_cell.length_a   1.000
_cell.length_b   1.000
_cell.length_c   1.000
_cell.angle_alpha   90.00
_cell.angle_beta   90.00
_cell.angle_gamma   90.00
#
_symmetry.space_group_name_H-M   'P 1'
#
loop_
_entity.id
_entity.type
_entity.pdbx_description
1 polymer ?
#
loop_
_entity_poly.entity_id
_entity_poly.type
_entity_poly.pdbx_seq_one_letter_code
_entity_poly.pdbx_strand_id
1 'polypeptide(L)'
;MFQYQASERFTNCFESKFCDNVQIPSLPLKGPKPFDQILHFIHKAIEDEANAADFYRHLLKEAPNKLHCEFIQHAYDDELEHLQIFCKLFRYYTDCEPKYCVNQTSFPCYRDGLLVALIGELKAVNFYRNVQLSTMDQVIIDTFNMVMVDEQGHATMFSTLYNNFPCK
;
A
#
# COMPACT_ATOMS: atom_id res chain seq x y z
N MET A 1 28.13 -18.59 29.46
CA MET A 1 28.78 -18.78 28.14
C MET A 1 28.18 -20.07 27.55
N PHE A 2 27.07 -19.97 26.84
CA PHE A 2 26.43 -21.11 26.20
C PHE A 2 26.92 -21.18 24.78
N GLN A 3 27.74 -22.17 24.45
CA GLN A 3 28.10 -22.51 23.09
C GLN A 3 26.91 -23.26 22.46
N TYR A 4 26.29 -22.63 21.46
CA TYR A 4 25.33 -23.30 20.60
C TYR A 4 26.12 -24.17 19.61
N GLN A 5 26.18 -25.48 19.86
CA GLN A 5 26.57 -26.44 18.84
C GLN A 5 25.42 -26.56 17.85
N ALA A 6 25.55 -25.93 16.70
CA ALA A 6 24.69 -26.18 15.56
C ALA A 6 24.87 -27.66 15.16
N SER A 7 23.84 -28.46 15.33
CA SER A 7 23.89 -29.88 15.01
C SER A 7 23.98 -30.03 13.49
N GLU A 8 24.93 -30.84 13.04
CA GLU A 8 25.18 -31.20 11.61
C GLU A 8 23.98 -31.83 10.87
N ARG A 9 22.83 -31.94 11.54
CA ARG A 9 21.59 -32.48 10.94
C ARG A 9 20.83 -31.48 10.09
N PHE A 10 21.12 -30.19 10.18
CA PHE A 10 20.43 -29.17 9.37
C PHE A 10 21.09 -28.91 8.01
N THR A 11 22.35 -29.26 7.83
CA THR A 11 23.08 -29.04 6.57
C THR A 11 22.68 -30.03 5.47
N ASN A 12 22.24 -31.22 5.80
CA ASN A 12 21.92 -32.26 4.78
C ASN A 12 20.49 -32.22 4.23
N CYS A 13 19.60 -31.38 4.76
CA CYS A 13 18.23 -31.25 4.25
C CYS A 13 18.08 -30.16 3.17
N PHE A 14 19.06 -29.26 3.05
CA PHE A 14 19.00 -28.14 2.09
C PHE A 14 19.79 -28.38 0.80
N GLU A 15 20.62 -29.41 0.73
CA GLU A 15 21.51 -29.65 -0.42
C GLU A 15 20.91 -30.49 -1.55
N SER A 16 19.70 -30.99 -1.45
CA SER A 16 19.18 -31.82 -2.53
C SER A 16 17.83 -31.38 -3.05
N LYS A 17 17.80 -30.97 -4.26
CA LYS A 17 16.65 -30.91 -5.20
C LYS A 17 15.81 -29.64 -5.27
N PHE A 18 16.02 -28.63 -4.44
CA PHE A 18 15.27 -27.36 -4.58
C PHE A 18 16.03 -26.25 -5.31
N CYS A 19 17.37 -26.33 -5.42
CA CYS A 19 18.17 -25.26 -6.01
C CYS A 19 18.34 -25.34 -7.51
N ASP A 20 18.17 -26.51 -8.14
CA ASP A 20 18.55 -26.67 -9.55
C ASP A 20 17.48 -26.25 -10.57
N ASN A 21 16.26 -25.91 -10.13
CA ASN A 21 15.18 -25.49 -11.03
C ASN A 21 14.35 -24.30 -10.54
N VAL A 22 14.71 -23.63 -9.48
CA VAL A 22 14.15 -22.31 -9.16
C VAL A 22 14.90 -21.31 -10.03
N GLN A 23 14.46 -21.11 -11.27
CA GLN A 23 14.71 -19.84 -11.92
C GLN A 23 14.10 -18.78 -10.99
N ILE A 24 14.95 -18.20 -10.15
CA ILE A 24 14.62 -16.89 -9.55
C ILE A 24 14.34 -16.04 -10.78
N PRO A 25 13.08 -15.62 -11.02
CA PRO A 25 12.85 -14.68 -12.09
C PRO A 25 13.87 -13.58 -11.85
N SER A 26 14.72 -13.31 -12.83
CA SER A 26 15.52 -12.09 -12.78
C SER A 26 14.50 -11.05 -12.42
N LEU A 27 14.52 -10.60 -11.14
CA LEU A 27 13.66 -9.50 -10.72
C LEU A 27 13.83 -8.51 -11.85
N PRO A 28 12.79 -8.22 -12.65
CA PRO A 28 12.86 -7.09 -13.49
C PRO A 28 12.92 -5.94 -12.52
N LEU A 29 14.11 -5.59 -12.13
CA LEU A 29 14.41 -4.21 -11.97
C LEU A 29 14.03 -3.66 -13.33
N LYS A 30 12.78 -3.23 -13.45
CA LYS A 30 12.37 -2.38 -14.57
C LYS A 30 13.38 -1.27 -14.48
N GLY A 31 14.31 -1.19 -15.46
CA GLY A 31 15.42 -0.27 -15.36
C GLY A 31 14.90 1.10 -14.92
N PRO A 32 15.69 1.92 -14.19
CA PRO A 32 15.23 3.15 -13.59
C PRO A 32 14.48 3.97 -14.64
N LYS A 33 13.26 4.37 -14.30
CA LYS A 33 12.43 5.21 -15.15
C LYS A 33 12.99 6.63 -15.20
N PRO A 34 12.76 7.37 -16.30
CA PRO A 34 13.05 8.80 -16.33
C PRO A 34 12.43 9.52 -15.14
N PHE A 35 13.12 10.51 -14.61
CA PHE A 35 12.72 11.18 -13.37
C PHE A 35 11.36 11.89 -13.48
N ASP A 36 11.02 12.45 -14.62
CA ASP A 36 9.72 13.02 -14.91
C ASP A 36 8.58 12.00 -14.76
N GLN A 37 8.82 10.75 -15.15
CA GLN A 37 7.87 9.66 -14.92
C GLN A 37 7.73 9.30 -13.42
N ILE A 38 8.82 9.37 -12.66
CA ILE A 38 8.77 9.17 -11.21
C ILE A 38 7.97 10.30 -10.55
N LEU A 39 8.18 11.55 -10.96
CA LEU A 39 7.38 12.68 -10.48
C LEU A 39 5.89 12.51 -10.78
N HIS A 40 5.56 11.99 -11.96
CA HIS A 40 4.18 11.65 -12.29
C HIS A 40 3.59 10.57 -11.36
N PHE A 41 4.38 9.57 -10.97
CA PHE A 41 3.93 8.57 -10.01
C PHE A 41 3.72 9.14 -8.60
N ILE A 42 4.61 10.05 -8.14
CA ILE A 42 4.42 10.75 -6.87
C ILE A 42 3.14 11.60 -6.91
N HIS A 43 2.91 12.32 -8.01
CA HIS A 43 1.69 13.12 -8.17
C HIS A 43 0.42 12.25 -8.18
N LYS A 44 0.49 11.10 -8.87
CA LYS A 44 -0.62 10.14 -8.86
C LYS A 44 -0.89 9.59 -7.45
N ALA A 45 0.14 9.29 -6.66
CA ALA A 45 -0.03 8.89 -5.27
C ALA A 45 -0.78 9.96 -4.47
N ILE A 46 -0.42 11.25 -4.62
CA ILE A 46 -1.13 12.38 -3.98
C ILE A 46 -2.62 12.39 -4.32
N GLU A 47 -2.97 12.18 -5.59
CA GLU A 47 -4.37 12.11 -6.03
C GLU A 47 -5.10 10.90 -5.45
N ASP A 48 -4.43 9.74 -5.41
CA ASP A 48 -5.01 8.50 -4.92
C ASP A 48 -5.27 8.59 -3.41
N GLU A 49 -4.32 9.09 -2.59
CA GLU A 49 -4.51 9.28 -1.15
C GLU A 49 -5.61 10.31 -0.84
N ALA A 50 -5.64 11.43 -1.57
CA ALA A 50 -6.70 12.41 -1.38
C ALA A 50 -8.09 11.84 -1.69
N ASN A 51 -8.20 11.00 -2.71
CA ASN A 51 -9.44 10.32 -3.06
C ASN A 51 -9.82 9.25 -2.03
N ALA A 52 -8.86 8.46 -1.53
CA ALA A 52 -9.08 7.45 -0.51
C ALA A 52 -9.55 8.08 0.81
N ALA A 53 -8.90 9.15 1.26
CA ALA A 53 -9.33 9.90 2.44
C ALA A 53 -10.78 10.42 2.31
N ASP A 54 -11.16 11.04 1.17
CA ASP A 54 -12.54 11.48 0.96
C ASP A 54 -13.52 10.32 0.93
N PHE A 55 -13.16 9.20 0.32
CA PHE A 55 -13.97 8.00 0.26
C PHE A 55 -14.19 7.41 1.68
N TYR A 56 -13.15 7.27 2.50
CA TYR A 56 -13.27 6.73 3.85
C TYR A 56 -14.04 7.65 4.79
N ARG A 57 -13.91 8.95 4.62
CA ARG A 57 -14.76 9.94 5.31
C ARG A 57 -16.26 9.75 5.03
N HIS A 58 -16.62 9.30 3.83
CA HIS A 58 -18.01 8.98 3.48
C HIS A 58 -18.42 7.60 4.01
N LEU A 59 -17.55 6.60 3.87
CA LEU A 59 -17.80 5.23 4.33
C LEU A 59 -17.99 5.18 5.85
N LEU A 60 -17.24 6.00 6.59
CA LEU A 60 -17.30 6.09 8.05
C LEU A 60 -18.68 6.51 8.56
N LYS A 61 -19.41 7.35 7.82
CA LYS A 61 -20.76 7.80 8.20
C LYS A 61 -21.80 6.67 8.18
N GLU A 62 -21.53 5.62 7.44
CA GLU A 62 -22.41 4.46 7.28
C GLU A 62 -21.95 3.27 8.13
N ALA A 63 -20.87 3.41 8.89
CA ALA A 63 -20.31 2.35 9.71
C ALA A 63 -21.31 1.88 10.78
N PRO A 64 -21.67 0.57 10.82
CA PRO A 64 -22.79 0.07 11.60
C PRO A 64 -22.49 -0.13 13.08
N ASN A 65 -21.23 -0.16 13.48
CA ASN A 65 -20.81 -0.42 14.85
C ASN A 65 -19.39 0.08 15.12
N LYS A 66 -18.97 0.00 16.38
CA LYS A 66 -17.70 0.52 16.85
C LYS A 66 -16.47 -0.08 16.13
N LEU A 67 -16.45 -1.40 15.88
CA LEU A 67 -15.33 -2.04 15.20
C LEU A 67 -15.15 -1.49 13.77
N HIS A 68 -16.27 -1.35 13.04
CA HIS A 68 -16.24 -0.77 11.70
C HIS A 68 -15.77 0.69 11.74
N CYS A 69 -16.26 1.48 12.71
CA CYS A 69 -15.79 2.87 12.89
C CYS A 69 -14.30 2.92 13.16
N GLU A 70 -13.78 2.09 14.08
CA GLU A 70 -12.37 2.12 14.46
C GLU A 70 -11.45 1.76 13.29
N PHE A 71 -11.78 0.74 12.49
CA PHE A 71 -10.96 0.32 11.36
C PHE A 71 -10.98 1.36 10.23
N ILE A 72 -12.17 1.88 9.89
CA ILE A 72 -12.29 2.89 8.84
C ILE A 72 -11.66 4.21 9.27
N GLN A 73 -11.79 4.60 10.54
CA GLN A 73 -11.15 5.81 11.06
C GLN A 73 -9.64 5.71 11.01
N HIS A 74 -9.08 4.54 11.36
CA HIS A 74 -7.65 4.29 11.28
C HIS A 74 -7.14 4.47 9.84
N ALA A 75 -7.76 3.79 8.87
CA ALA A 75 -7.40 3.96 7.48
C ALA A 75 -7.53 5.43 7.02
N TYR A 76 -8.63 6.11 7.39
CA TYR A 76 -8.83 7.52 7.05
C TYR A 76 -7.72 8.43 7.58
N ASP A 77 -7.29 8.21 8.82
CA ASP A 77 -6.24 9.03 9.46
C ASP A 77 -4.89 8.79 8.78
N ASP A 78 -4.60 7.53 8.44
CA ASP A 78 -3.37 7.16 7.72
C ASP A 78 -3.35 7.75 6.30
N GLU A 79 -4.48 7.73 5.55
CA GLU A 79 -4.54 8.37 4.22
C GLU A 79 -4.24 9.88 4.27
N LEU A 80 -4.67 10.56 5.33
CA LEU A 80 -4.34 11.97 5.51
C LEU A 80 -2.83 12.16 5.78
N GLU A 81 -2.21 11.25 6.51
CA GLU A 81 -0.77 11.27 6.74
C GLU A 81 0.01 10.95 5.45
N HIS A 82 -0.39 9.90 4.72
CA HIS A 82 0.19 9.51 3.43
C HIS A 82 0.13 10.66 2.42
N LEU A 83 -1.01 11.31 2.29
CA LEU A 83 -1.18 12.51 1.46
C LEU A 83 -0.15 13.60 1.80
N GLN A 84 0.05 13.88 3.10
CA GLN A 84 1.05 14.86 3.53
C GLN A 84 2.47 14.42 3.20
N ILE A 85 2.77 13.14 3.36
CA ILE A 85 4.08 12.56 3.06
C ILE A 85 4.39 12.70 1.57
N PHE A 86 3.48 12.31 0.69
CA PHE A 86 3.67 12.43 -0.76
C PHE A 86 3.72 13.90 -1.22
N CYS A 87 2.94 14.79 -0.61
CA CYS A 87 3.07 16.23 -0.86
C CYS A 87 4.44 16.78 -0.47
N LYS A 88 5.00 16.34 0.68
CA LYS A 88 6.36 16.69 1.10
C LYS A 88 7.40 16.13 0.13
N LEU A 89 7.24 14.87 -0.30
CA LEU A 89 8.13 14.25 -1.27
C LEU A 89 8.10 14.98 -2.62
N PHE A 90 6.93 15.36 -3.12
CA PHE A 90 6.79 16.14 -4.35
C PHE A 90 7.49 17.50 -4.25
N ARG A 91 7.28 18.23 -3.15
CA ARG A 91 7.97 19.50 -2.89
C ARG A 91 9.48 19.35 -2.82
N TYR A 92 9.96 18.30 -2.18
CA TYR A 92 11.40 18.02 -2.07
C TYR A 92 12.08 17.93 -3.43
N TYR A 93 11.41 17.37 -4.43
CA TYR A 93 11.97 17.21 -5.77
C TYR A 93 11.65 18.34 -6.75
N THR A 94 10.62 19.16 -6.50
CA THR A 94 10.15 20.14 -7.49
C THR A 94 10.19 21.58 -7.01
N ASP A 95 10.40 21.81 -5.71
CA ASP A 95 10.23 23.11 -5.04
C ASP A 95 8.83 23.75 -5.28
N CYS A 96 7.84 22.94 -5.67
CA CYS A 96 6.48 23.38 -5.99
C CYS A 96 5.44 22.68 -5.14
N GLU A 97 4.31 23.35 -4.88
CA GLU A 97 3.14 22.70 -4.29
C GLU A 97 2.41 21.86 -5.34
N PRO A 98 2.07 20.59 -5.03
CA PRO A 98 1.29 19.77 -5.95
C PRO A 98 -0.14 20.32 -6.07
N LYS A 99 -0.67 20.32 -7.29
CA LYS A 99 -2.09 20.64 -7.54
C LYS A 99 -2.80 19.34 -7.85
N TYR A 100 -3.85 19.03 -7.12
CA TYR A 100 -4.65 17.83 -7.31
C TYR A 100 -6.14 18.12 -7.12
N CYS A 101 -6.99 17.25 -7.63
CA CYS A 101 -8.43 17.32 -7.47
C CYS A 101 -8.92 16.03 -6.82
N VAL A 102 -9.89 16.16 -5.92
CA VAL A 102 -10.57 15.02 -5.32
C VAL A 102 -11.78 14.66 -6.18
N ASN A 103 -11.83 13.41 -6.64
CA ASN A 103 -12.96 12.87 -7.37
C ASN A 103 -13.90 12.14 -6.42
N GLN A 104 -15.14 12.58 -6.33
CA GLN A 104 -16.11 11.91 -5.47
C GLN A 104 -16.37 10.48 -5.96
N THR A 105 -16.14 9.53 -5.08
CA THR A 105 -16.49 8.13 -5.32
C THR A 105 -17.77 7.81 -4.56
N SER A 106 -18.76 7.25 -5.24
CA SER A 106 -19.99 6.79 -4.63
C SER A 106 -20.05 5.26 -4.61
N PHE A 107 -20.78 4.71 -3.66
CA PHE A 107 -21.04 3.28 -3.56
C PHE A 107 -22.54 3.04 -3.33
N PRO A 108 -23.12 1.97 -3.93
CA PRO A 108 -24.56 1.71 -3.84
C PRO A 108 -25.04 1.34 -2.44
N CYS A 109 -24.18 0.68 -1.66
CA CYS A 109 -24.46 0.30 -0.28
C CYS A 109 -23.14 0.15 0.50
N TYR A 110 -23.23 0.16 1.82
CA TYR A 110 -22.08 0.06 2.71
C TYR A 110 -21.15 -1.13 2.41
N ARG A 111 -21.75 -2.32 2.15
CA ARG A 111 -20.97 -3.52 1.81
C ARG A 111 -20.17 -3.37 0.52
N ASP A 112 -20.76 -2.75 -0.49
CA ASP A 112 -20.07 -2.45 -1.75
C ASP A 112 -18.96 -1.42 -1.51
N GLY A 113 -19.18 -0.46 -0.61
CA GLY A 113 -18.15 0.48 -0.16
C GLY A 113 -16.95 -0.23 0.45
N LEU A 114 -17.16 -1.22 1.32
CA LEU A 114 -16.07 -2.04 1.88
C LEU A 114 -15.30 -2.82 0.81
N LEU A 115 -15.99 -3.34 -0.20
CA LEU A 115 -15.35 -4.05 -1.30
C LEU A 115 -14.53 -3.10 -2.19
N VAL A 116 -15.06 -1.91 -2.46
CA VAL A 116 -14.34 -0.85 -3.21
C VAL A 116 -13.07 -0.45 -2.46
N ALA A 117 -13.16 -0.24 -1.13
CA ALA A 117 -12.02 0.03 -0.27
C ALA A 117 -10.97 -1.08 -0.39
N LEU A 118 -11.34 -2.33 -0.11
CA LEU A 118 -10.43 -3.48 -0.21
C LEU A 118 -9.70 -3.56 -1.57
N ILE A 119 -10.44 -3.38 -2.66
CA ILE A 119 -9.86 -3.41 -4.01
C ILE A 119 -8.93 -2.20 -4.23
N GLY A 120 -9.28 -1.05 -3.67
CA GLY A 120 -8.46 0.17 -3.68
C GLY A 120 -7.10 -0.08 -3.07
N GLU A 121 -7.06 -0.57 -1.83
CA GLU A 121 -5.83 -0.88 -1.11
C GLU A 121 -4.92 -1.88 -1.85
N LEU A 122 -5.51 -2.96 -2.36
CA LEU A 122 -4.75 -3.95 -3.14
C LEU A 122 -4.14 -3.35 -4.43
N LYS A 123 -4.81 -2.37 -5.03
CA LYS A 123 -4.27 -1.64 -6.18
C LYS A 123 -3.15 -0.69 -5.76
N ALA A 124 -3.30 0.01 -4.63
CA ALA A 124 -2.28 0.90 -4.06
C ALA A 124 -1.00 0.11 -3.75
N VAL A 125 -1.10 -1.04 -3.06
CA VAL A 125 0.04 -1.96 -2.83
C VAL A 125 0.78 -2.30 -4.12
N ASN A 126 0.05 -2.70 -5.17
CA ASN A 126 0.66 -3.04 -6.46
C ASN A 126 1.31 -1.82 -7.14
N PHE A 127 0.67 -0.67 -7.07
CA PHE A 127 1.17 0.57 -7.65
C PHE A 127 2.45 1.01 -6.93
N TYR A 128 2.46 1.08 -5.60
CA TYR A 128 3.61 1.51 -4.80
C TYR A 128 4.81 0.58 -4.95
N ARG A 129 4.57 -0.73 -4.99
CA ARG A 129 5.61 -1.70 -5.33
C ARG A 129 6.21 -1.45 -6.73
N ASN A 130 5.38 -1.13 -7.72
CA ASN A 130 5.88 -0.82 -9.06
C ASN A 130 6.71 0.45 -9.10
N VAL A 131 6.38 1.47 -8.31
CA VAL A 131 7.19 2.69 -8.18
C VAL A 131 8.55 2.37 -7.58
N GLN A 132 8.61 1.63 -6.47
CA GLN A 132 9.86 1.20 -5.85
C GLN A 132 10.79 0.48 -6.86
N LEU A 133 10.22 -0.40 -7.69
CA LEU A 133 10.97 -1.15 -8.71
C LEU A 133 11.37 -0.28 -9.92
N SER A 134 10.92 0.96 -9.99
CA SER A 134 11.14 1.87 -11.13
C SER A 134 12.19 2.94 -10.86
N THR A 135 12.80 2.97 -9.68
CA THR A 135 13.79 3.98 -9.28
C THR A 135 14.95 3.35 -8.51
N MET A 136 16.05 4.07 -8.43
CA MET A 136 17.18 3.76 -7.55
C MET A 136 17.32 4.81 -6.43
N ASP A 137 16.43 5.77 -6.37
CA ASP A 137 16.41 6.79 -5.34
C ASP A 137 15.88 6.20 -4.03
N GLN A 138 16.75 6.16 -3.01
CA GLN A 138 16.42 5.52 -1.74
C GLN A 138 15.31 6.24 -0.99
N VAL A 139 15.23 7.57 -1.08
CA VAL A 139 14.17 8.35 -0.43
C VAL A 139 12.80 7.99 -0.99
N ILE A 140 12.71 7.83 -2.31
CA ILE A 140 11.47 7.39 -2.98
C ILE A 140 11.15 5.95 -2.59
N ILE A 141 12.13 5.04 -2.66
CA ILE A 141 11.94 3.62 -2.30
C ILE A 141 11.41 3.49 -0.87
N ASP A 142 12.03 4.15 0.10
CA ASP A 142 11.66 4.04 1.52
C ASP A 142 10.28 4.65 1.78
N THR A 143 9.98 5.80 1.15
CA THR A 143 8.67 6.46 1.29
C THR A 143 7.56 5.57 0.77
N PHE A 144 7.68 5.07 -0.46
CA PHE A 144 6.66 4.19 -1.04
C PHE A 144 6.57 2.83 -0.34
N ASN A 145 7.68 2.34 0.26
CA ASN A 145 7.65 1.10 1.03
C ASN A 145 6.87 1.27 2.35
N MET A 146 7.08 2.39 3.04
CA MET A 146 6.38 2.69 4.28
C MET A 146 4.87 2.70 4.06
N VAL A 147 4.40 3.51 3.12
CA VAL A 147 2.98 3.61 2.80
C VAL A 147 2.42 2.26 2.31
N MET A 148 3.14 1.54 1.43
CA MET A 148 2.69 0.24 0.93
C MET A 148 2.42 -0.78 2.05
N VAL A 149 3.17 -0.75 3.14
CA VAL A 149 2.96 -1.65 4.29
C VAL A 149 1.65 -1.32 5.01
N ASP A 150 1.33 -0.03 5.15
CA ASP A 150 0.09 0.42 5.77
C ASP A 150 -1.12 0.02 4.91
N GLU A 151 -1.04 0.15 3.56
CA GLU A 151 -2.10 -0.30 2.65
C GLU A 151 -2.37 -1.82 2.73
N GLN A 152 -1.35 -2.63 3.02
CA GLN A 152 -1.56 -4.06 3.29
C GLN A 152 -2.35 -4.28 4.58
N GLY A 153 -2.10 -3.46 5.58
CA GLY A 153 -2.87 -3.41 6.83
C GLY A 153 -4.32 -3.04 6.57
N HIS A 154 -4.55 -1.96 5.84
CA HIS A 154 -5.90 -1.49 5.45
C HIS A 154 -6.66 -2.54 4.65
N ALA A 155 -6.04 -3.17 3.65
CA ALA A 155 -6.66 -4.27 2.90
C ALA A 155 -7.10 -5.41 3.81
N THR A 156 -6.31 -5.75 4.83
CA THR A 156 -6.66 -6.78 5.82
C THR A 156 -7.85 -6.35 6.67
N MET A 157 -7.89 -5.09 7.11
CA MET A 157 -9.02 -4.53 7.86
C MET A 157 -10.31 -4.56 7.02
N PHE A 158 -10.28 -4.02 5.80
CA PHE A 158 -11.46 -4.02 4.93
C PHE A 158 -11.92 -5.42 4.54
N SER A 159 -11.01 -6.36 4.31
CA SER A 159 -11.36 -7.77 4.11
C SER A 159 -12.08 -8.36 5.33
N THR A 160 -11.60 -8.05 6.52
CA THR A 160 -12.24 -8.48 7.77
C THR A 160 -13.64 -7.91 7.91
N LEU A 161 -13.81 -6.60 7.67
CA LEU A 161 -15.12 -5.95 7.75
C LEU A 161 -16.09 -6.49 6.70
N TYR A 162 -15.64 -6.66 5.46
CA TYR A 162 -16.45 -7.16 4.35
C TYR A 162 -16.97 -8.59 4.61
N ASN A 163 -16.10 -9.48 5.11
CA ASN A 163 -16.44 -10.87 5.37
C ASN A 163 -17.37 -11.04 6.59
N ASN A 164 -17.30 -10.13 7.56
CA ASN A 164 -18.14 -10.15 8.75
C ASN A 164 -19.44 -9.36 8.59
N PHE A 165 -19.63 -8.67 7.47
CA PHE A 165 -20.86 -7.91 7.22
C PHE A 165 -21.88 -8.79 6.46
N PRO A 166 -23.07 -9.06 7.04
CA PRO A 166 -24.04 -9.98 6.45
C PRO A 166 -24.56 -9.46 5.11
N CYS A 167 -24.73 -10.37 4.16
CA CYS A 167 -25.56 -10.11 2.98
C CYS A 167 -27.03 -10.01 3.44
N LYS A 168 -27.65 -8.87 3.23
CA LYS A 168 -29.11 -8.75 3.39
C LYS A 168 -29.79 -9.21 2.12
#